data_4dd9e37e6635c18cbe6593611d179066
#
_entry.id   4dd9e37e6635c18cbe6593611d179066
#
_cell.length_a   1.000
_cell.length_b   1.000
_cell.length_c   1.000
_cell.angle_alpha   90.00
_cell.angle_beta   90.00
_cell.angle_gamma   90.00
#
_symmetry.space_group_name_H-M   'P 1'
#
loop_
_entity.id
_entity.type
_entity.pdbx_description
1 polymer ?
#
loop_
_entity_poly.entity_id
_entity_poly.type
_entity_poly.pdbx_seq_one_letter_code
_entity_poly.pdbx_strand_id
1 'polypeptide(L)'
;MAAERLIGFDVGTTAVKAAVFDKSGAVEARFVEDYPTQRRGIALVEQDPEDWVRLIKKALRIFDGNKIAAIGLCSQVNTHIFVDADGNALCPAIVWKDRRASDEAASLDAQVTSKQKEAWWGVPMPIDSSHAIARMAWVAKNQPDIWSKTRWVMLPKDYCMLKLTGKASTDPLSNIGLVDSNLNYIPEVLALVPGAAQRMAPLIAITEIAGSIKQGAMKGTPIVSGTMDAWAGLVGTGGAKDQSTIYLSGTSEILGISSQKVVPTAGAIVFPKTHGIQVHAAPTQNGGDAKLWFSQVSGITMNDMSDMVKETKRGSATPLFLPQLEGERAPHWNPNLRGAFLGVSRQTGLPDLARAVYEGVAFSACQALNTIKKSADVNSDIISCGGGGFRSVTWTQIRANILNTNIRTLISGEPGVLGAVILAAIGTGIHSDFETAHTALAKYSDDYYPDAKEADVYSSIFEIYKDAINANADLSKRLIELNEFEEIQ
;
A
#
# COMPACT_ATOMS: atom_id res chain seq x y z
N MET A 1 -19.13 33.69 -1.20
CA MET A 1 -18.02 32.99 -0.54
C MET A 1 -17.27 32.25 -1.63
N ALA A 2 -15.97 32.50 -1.81
CA ALA A 2 -15.18 31.77 -2.81
C ALA A 2 -15.18 30.29 -2.45
N ALA A 3 -15.35 29.40 -3.46
CA ALA A 3 -15.39 27.97 -3.25
C ALA A 3 -14.07 27.52 -2.58
N GLU A 4 -14.18 26.85 -1.44
CA GLU A 4 -13.04 26.26 -0.75
C GLU A 4 -12.64 25.01 -1.51
N ARG A 5 -11.38 24.97 -1.94
CA ARG A 5 -10.80 23.83 -2.66
C ARG A 5 -9.75 23.17 -1.81
N LEU A 6 -9.57 21.88 -2.01
CA LEU A 6 -8.59 21.06 -1.32
C LEU A 6 -7.67 20.38 -2.34
N ILE A 7 -6.40 20.20 -2.00
CA ILE A 7 -5.47 19.40 -2.78
C ILE A 7 -5.08 18.18 -2.00
N GLY A 8 -5.15 17.01 -2.65
CA GLY A 8 -4.52 15.78 -2.16
C GLY A 8 -3.29 15.45 -2.99
N PHE A 9 -2.23 14.99 -2.32
CA PHE A 9 -1.04 14.39 -2.92
C PHE A 9 -0.89 12.94 -2.46
N ASP A 10 -0.52 12.08 -3.40
CA ASP A 10 -0.07 10.72 -3.15
C ASP A 10 1.34 10.56 -3.75
N VAL A 11 2.33 10.43 -2.88
CA VAL A 11 3.72 10.12 -3.25
C VAL A 11 3.87 8.60 -3.28
N GLY A 12 3.35 7.99 -4.36
CA GLY A 12 3.34 6.54 -4.54
C GLY A 12 4.72 5.99 -4.97
N THR A 13 4.85 4.68 -5.12
CA THR A 13 6.14 4.04 -5.47
C THR A 13 6.66 4.41 -6.87
N THR A 14 5.78 4.72 -7.83
CA THR A 14 6.16 4.96 -9.23
C THR A 14 5.91 6.39 -9.70
N ALA A 15 4.97 7.09 -9.08
CA ALA A 15 4.53 8.41 -9.51
C ALA A 15 4.10 9.27 -8.33
N VAL A 16 4.22 10.59 -8.48
CA VAL A 16 3.50 11.56 -7.66
C VAL A 16 2.17 11.85 -8.35
N LYS A 17 1.07 11.64 -7.62
CA LYS A 17 -0.28 11.93 -8.05
C LYS A 17 -0.85 13.06 -7.22
N ALA A 18 -1.63 13.94 -7.83
CA ALA A 18 -2.34 14.99 -7.11
C ALA A 18 -3.65 15.36 -7.82
N ALA A 19 -4.61 15.85 -7.05
CA ALA A 19 -5.82 16.42 -7.61
C ALA A 19 -6.36 17.57 -6.73
N VAL A 20 -7.03 18.52 -7.40
CA VAL A 20 -7.80 19.58 -6.79
C VAL A 20 -9.26 19.14 -6.73
N PHE A 21 -9.83 19.20 -5.54
CA PHE A 21 -11.23 18.89 -5.29
C PHE A 21 -11.96 20.14 -4.81
N ASP A 22 -13.17 20.34 -5.29
CA ASP A 22 -14.10 21.25 -4.67
C ASP A 22 -14.77 20.61 -3.44
N LYS A 23 -15.54 21.37 -2.70
CA LYS A 23 -16.26 20.88 -1.51
C LYS A 23 -17.33 19.82 -1.78
N SER A 24 -17.73 19.62 -3.03
CA SER A 24 -18.71 18.60 -3.44
C SER A 24 -18.04 17.29 -3.88
N GLY A 25 -16.71 17.23 -3.87
CA GLY A 25 -15.94 16.09 -4.34
C GLY A 25 -15.70 16.05 -5.86
N ALA A 26 -16.08 17.13 -6.59
CA ALA A 26 -15.75 17.22 -8.01
C ALA A 26 -14.25 17.49 -8.17
N VAL A 27 -13.63 16.73 -9.08
CA VAL A 27 -12.20 16.91 -9.42
C VAL A 27 -12.07 17.97 -10.49
N GLU A 28 -11.46 19.10 -10.14
CA GLU A 28 -11.26 20.23 -11.07
C GLU A 28 -9.94 20.15 -11.85
N ALA A 29 -8.90 19.57 -11.26
CA ALA A 29 -7.61 19.41 -11.91
C ALA A 29 -6.88 18.15 -11.41
N ARG A 30 -6.02 17.59 -12.24
CA ARG A 30 -5.20 16.40 -11.92
C ARG A 30 -3.75 16.62 -12.33
N PHE A 31 -2.86 15.97 -11.61
CA PHE A 31 -1.44 15.85 -11.91
C PHE A 31 -0.99 14.43 -11.66
N VAL A 32 -0.28 13.85 -12.60
CA VAL A 32 0.39 12.55 -12.46
C VAL A 32 1.72 12.64 -13.21
N GLU A 33 2.82 12.35 -12.52
CA GLU A 33 4.12 12.30 -13.16
C GLU A 33 5.00 11.26 -12.48
N ASP A 34 5.60 10.40 -13.31
CA ASP A 34 6.49 9.32 -12.88
C ASP A 34 7.87 9.88 -12.50
N TYR A 35 8.60 9.09 -11.72
CA TYR A 35 9.99 9.37 -11.34
C TYR A 35 10.81 8.08 -11.27
N PRO A 36 12.15 8.15 -11.44
CA PRO A 36 13.00 6.98 -11.52
C PRO A 36 13.06 6.19 -10.22
N THR A 37 13.07 4.86 -10.33
CA THR A 37 13.47 3.94 -9.26
C THR A 37 14.72 3.22 -9.71
N GLN A 38 15.82 3.38 -8.98
CA GLN A 38 17.09 2.71 -9.26
C GLN A 38 17.08 1.32 -8.62
N ARG A 39 17.45 0.32 -9.40
CA ARG A 39 17.62 -1.06 -8.94
C ARG A 39 19.05 -1.52 -9.24
N ARG A 40 19.70 -2.14 -8.24
CA ARG A 40 21.03 -2.74 -8.39
C ARG A 40 20.99 -4.16 -7.86
N GLY A 41 21.08 -5.14 -8.76
CA GLY A 41 20.81 -6.54 -8.41
C GLY A 41 19.38 -6.74 -7.91
N ILE A 42 19.19 -7.77 -7.11
CA ILE A 42 17.87 -8.13 -6.54
C ILE A 42 17.58 -7.45 -5.18
N ALA A 43 18.63 -6.92 -4.53
CA ALA A 43 18.54 -6.44 -3.14
C ALA A 43 18.36 -4.93 -3.00
N LEU A 44 18.93 -4.12 -3.89
CA LEU A 44 18.96 -2.67 -3.73
C LEU A 44 17.88 -1.98 -4.56
N VAL A 45 17.02 -1.23 -3.89
CA VAL A 45 15.97 -0.42 -4.53
C VAL A 45 15.95 0.97 -3.90
N GLU A 46 16.29 1.97 -4.70
CA GLU A 46 16.52 3.35 -4.24
C GLU A 46 15.76 4.38 -5.07
N GLN A 47 15.43 5.51 -4.45
CA GLN A 47 14.81 6.68 -5.10
C GLN A 47 15.47 7.96 -4.61
N ASP A 48 15.49 9.00 -5.47
CA ASP A 48 15.93 10.34 -5.06
C ASP A 48 14.76 11.08 -4.38
N PRO A 49 14.87 11.44 -3.07
CA PRO A 49 13.82 12.15 -2.37
C PRO A 49 13.53 13.56 -2.94
N GLU A 50 14.49 14.17 -3.63
CA GLU A 50 14.30 15.49 -4.24
C GLU A 50 13.37 15.44 -5.47
N ASP A 51 13.23 14.30 -6.13
CA ASP A 51 12.25 14.13 -7.21
C ASP A 51 10.82 14.33 -6.70
N TRP A 52 10.48 13.77 -5.54
CA TRP A 52 9.14 13.96 -4.95
C TRP A 52 8.86 15.42 -4.64
N VAL A 53 9.82 16.12 -4.03
CA VAL A 53 9.71 17.55 -3.68
C VAL A 53 9.59 18.39 -4.95
N ARG A 54 10.37 18.09 -5.98
CA ARG A 54 10.33 18.78 -7.28
C ARG A 54 8.96 18.61 -7.96
N LEU A 55 8.40 17.39 -7.94
CA LEU A 55 7.11 17.08 -8.56
C LEU A 55 5.95 17.71 -7.78
N ILE A 56 5.96 17.71 -6.45
CA ILE A 56 4.97 18.43 -5.65
C ILE A 56 5.02 19.92 -5.96
N LYS A 57 6.21 20.53 -5.96
CA LYS A 57 6.37 21.96 -6.32
C LYS A 57 5.90 22.27 -7.75
N LYS A 58 6.09 21.32 -8.70
CA LYS A 58 5.57 21.44 -10.08
C LYS A 58 4.04 21.43 -10.10
N ALA A 59 3.41 20.49 -9.40
CA ALA A 59 1.96 20.40 -9.29
C ALA A 59 1.36 21.64 -8.63
N LEU A 60 1.96 22.13 -7.54
CA LEU A 60 1.52 23.35 -6.87
C LEU A 60 1.54 24.58 -7.81
N ARG A 61 2.53 24.69 -8.69
CA ARG A 61 2.58 25.77 -9.71
C ARG A 61 1.48 25.62 -10.78
N ILE A 62 1.18 24.37 -11.19
CA ILE A 62 0.11 24.10 -12.16
C ILE A 62 -1.27 24.44 -11.57
N PHE A 63 -1.45 24.18 -10.28
CA PHE A 63 -2.70 24.45 -9.57
C PHE A 63 -2.80 25.88 -9.02
N ASP A 64 -1.76 26.69 -9.18
CA ASP A 64 -1.73 28.09 -8.70
C ASP A 64 -2.84 28.92 -9.37
N GLY A 65 -3.37 29.88 -8.60
CA GLY A 65 -4.55 30.65 -9.02
C GLY A 65 -5.87 30.15 -8.45
N ASN A 66 -5.91 28.91 -7.90
CA ASN A 66 -7.06 28.41 -7.14
C ASN A 66 -6.95 28.85 -5.67
N LYS A 67 -8.07 29.23 -5.05
CA LYS A 67 -8.11 29.47 -3.61
C LYS A 67 -8.14 28.11 -2.89
N ILE A 68 -6.97 27.65 -2.44
CA ILE A 68 -6.80 26.37 -1.75
C ILE A 68 -6.91 26.59 -0.24
N ALA A 69 -7.82 25.87 0.41
CA ALA A 69 -8.02 25.91 1.85
C ALA A 69 -6.98 25.07 2.60
N ALA A 70 -6.63 23.90 2.08
CA ALA A 70 -5.63 23.02 2.67
C ALA A 70 -5.06 22.02 1.65
N ILE A 71 -3.91 21.44 2.04
CA ILE A 71 -3.22 20.36 1.32
C ILE A 71 -3.12 19.16 2.25
N GLY A 72 -3.52 17.97 1.77
CA GLY A 72 -3.27 16.69 2.41
C GLY A 72 -2.21 15.90 1.65
N LEU A 73 -1.39 15.12 2.37
CA LEU A 73 -0.39 14.24 1.79
C LEU A 73 -0.58 12.80 2.28
N CYS A 74 -0.37 11.85 1.37
CA CYS A 74 -0.06 10.47 1.73
C CYS A 74 1.16 10.01 0.92
N SER A 75 1.75 8.89 1.32
CA SER A 75 2.89 8.33 0.59
C SER A 75 3.02 6.83 0.79
N GLN A 76 3.81 6.21 -0.08
CA GLN A 76 4.33 4.87 0.13
C GLN A 76 4.94 4.74 1.54
N VAL A 77 4.67 3.63 2.21
CA VAL A 77 5.15 3.33 3.56
C VAL A 77 6.45 2.50 3.50
N ASN A 78 7.14 2.34 4.63
CA ASN A 78 8.38 1.57 4.74
C ASN A 78 9.47 1.97 3.74
N THR A 79 9.42 3.21 3.25
CA THR A 79 10.48 3.85 2.47
C THR A 79 11.13 4.90 3.36
N HIS A 80 12.44 4.80 3.61
CA HIS A 80 13.09 5.59 4.65
C HIS A 80 14.16 6.51 4.08
N ILE A 81 14.17 7.76 4.55
CA ILE A 81 15.11 8.81 4.21
C ILE A 81 15.90 9.19 5.47
N PHE A 82 17.22 9.20 5.37
CA PHE A 82 18.14 9.64 6.42
C PHE A 82 18.48 11.11 6.16
N VAL A 83 18.06 12.00 7.06
CA VAL A 83 18.03 13.45 6.86
C VAL A 83 18.93 14.14 7.88
N ASP A 84 19.73 15.10 7.45
CA ASP A 84 20.60 15.90 8.32
C ASP A 84 19.83 16.98 9.12
N ALA A 85 20.54 17.75 9.91
CA ALA A 85 19.98 18.84 10.72
C ALA A 85 19.44 20.00 9.86
N ASP A 86 19.94 20.16 8.64
CA ASP A 86 19.54 21.21 7.70
C ASP A 86 18.33 20.79 6.84
N GLY A 87 17.88 19.53 6.97
CA GLY A 87 16.73 18.99 6.25
C GLY A 87 17.10 18.43 4.87
N ASN A 88 18.36 18.07 4.64
CA ASN A 88 18.79 17.45 3.38
C ASN A 88 18.92 15.94 3.53
N ALA A 89 18.53 15.20 2.50
CA ALA A 89 18.76 13.76 2.45
C ALA A 89 20.26 13.49 2.33
N LEU A 90 20.78 12.59 3.19
CA LEU A 90 22.19 12.20 3.23
C LEU A 90 22.54 11.09 2.22
N CYS A 91 21.55 10.37 1.75
CA CYS A 91 21.66 9.32 0.75
C CYS A 91 20.30 9.13 0.04
N PRO A 92 20.26 8.36 -1.07
CA PRO A 92 18.99 7.98 -1.68
C PRO A 92 18.05 7.29 -0.67
N ALA A 93 16.75 7.47 -0.84
CA ALA A 93 15.75 6.81 -0.02
C ALA A 93 15.79 5.29 -0.24
N ILE A 94 15.75 4.52 0.84
CA ILE A 94 15.68 3.06 0.82
C ILE A 94 14.22 2.67 0.66
N VAL A 95 13.84 2.16 -0.52
CA VAL A 95 12.43 1.85 -0.86
C VAL A 95 11.96 0.58 -0.14
N TRP A 96 10.67 0.45 0.09
CA TRP A 96 10.05 -0.66 0.82
C TRP A 96 10.36 -2.06 0.24
N LYS A 97 10.65 -2.17 -1.07
CA LYS A 97 11.09 -3.40 -1.76
C LYS A 97 12.57 -3.74 -1.56
N ASP A 98 13.34 -2.85 -0.95
CA ASP A 98 14.78 -3.04 -0.73
C ASP A 98 15.04 -4.10 0.35
N ARG A 99 15.97 -5.02 0.06
CA ARG A 99 16.28 -6.16 0.92
C ARG A 99 17.66 -6.09 1.58
N ARG A 100 18.37 -4.95 1.45
CA ARG A 100 19.74 -4.81 1.99
C ARG A 100 19.85 -5.08 3.49
N ALA A 101 18.78 -4.82 4.26
CA ALA A 101 18.77 -4.99 5.71
C ALA A 101 18.26 -6.37 6.17
N SER A 102 18.26 -7.40 5.31
CA SER A 102 17.73 -8.73 5.64
C SER A 102 18.47 -9.40 6.80
N ASP A 103 19.81 -9.28 6.86
CA ASP A 103 20.61 -9.89 7.93
C ASP A 103 20.38 -9.18 9.27
N GLU A 104 20.35 -7.83 9.26
CA GLU A 104 20.03 -7.03 10.43
C GLU A 104 18.61 -7.30 10.92
N ALA A 105 17.65 -7.43 10.00
CA ALA A 105 16.27 -7.78 10.31
C ALA A 105 16.19 -9.13 11.03
N ALA A 106 16.79 -10.17 10.47
CA ALA A 106 16.83 -11.51 11.07
C ALA A 106 17.50 -11.50 12.46
N SER A 107 18.61 -10.75 12.59
CA SER A 107 19.32 -10.60 13.87
C SER A 107 18.48 -9.90 14.92
N LEU A 108 17.76 -8.82 14.55
CA LEU A 108 16.89 -8.08 15.48
C LEU A 108 15.63 -8.88 15.81
N ASP A 109 15.05 -9.55 14.83
CA ASP A 109 13.86 -10.38 15.03
C ASP A 109 14.08 -11.51 16.03
N ALA A 110 15.26 -12.14 15.96
CA ALA A 110 15.67 -13.20 16.88
C ALA A 110 15.88 -12.71 18.33
N GLN A 111 16.09 -11.41 18.55
CA GLN A 111 16.24 -10.83 19.89
C GLN A 111 14.91 -10.55 20.58
N VAL A 112 13.79 -10.61 19.85
CA VAL A 112 12.46 -10.24 20.33
C VAL A 112 11.54 -11.45 20.31
N THR A 113 10.98 -11.80 21.46
CA THR A 113 10.06 -12.94 21.59
C THR A 113 8.69 -12.62 20.97
N SER A 114 7.97 -13.65 20.51
CA SER A 114 6.58 -13.49 20.02
C SER A 114 5.68 -12.80 21.06
N LYS A 115 5.86 -13.10 22.34
CA LYS A 115 5.11 -12.46 23.44
C LYS A 115 5.37 -10.95 23.55
N GLN A 116 6.62 -10.50 23.33
CA GLN A 116 6.95 -9.07 23.30
C GLN A 116 6.30 -8.40 22.07
N LYS A 117 6.38 -9.03 20.89
CA LYS A 117 5.74 -8.54 19.67
C LYS A 117 4.23 -8.40 19.85
N GLU A 118 3.58 -9.42 20.42
CA GLU A 118 2.14 -9.37 20.74
C GLU A 118 1.79 -8.25 21.72
N ALA A 119 2.62 -8.03 22.74
CA ALA A 119 2.42 -6.94 23.69
C ALA A 119 2.56 -5.55 23.06
N TRP A 120 3.47 -5.40 22.10
CA TRP A 120 3.71 -4.14 21.40
C TRP A 120 2.70 -3.85 20.30
N TRP A 121 2.39 -4.86 19.48
CA TRP A 121 1.66 -4.70 18.21
C TRP A 121 0.33 -5.45 18.15
N GLY A 122 -0.03 -6.18 19.20
CA GLY A 122 -1.24 -7.02 19.23
C GLY A 122 -1.13 -8.32 18.46
N VAL A 123 -0.09 -8.49 17.64
CA VAL A 123 0.21 -9.68 16.84
C VAL A 123 1.72 -9.91 16.77
N PRO A 124 2.20 -11.15 16.58
CA PRO A 124 3.62 -11.45 16.48
C PRO A 124 4.18 -11.08 15.09
N MET A 125 4.10 -9.79 14.74
CA MET A 125 4.61 -9.27 13.46
C MET A 125 6.14 -9.43 13.38
N PRO A 126 6.71 -9.93 12.26
CA PRO A 126 8.14 -10.05 12.11
C PRO A 126 8.82 -8.68 11.91
N ILE A 127 10.05 -8.54 12.39
CA ILE A 127 10.95 -7.47 11.98
C ILE A 127 11.58 -7.91 10.66
N ASP A 128 11.08 -7.42 9.54
CA ASP A 128 11.59 -7.74 8.21
C ASP A 128 12.55 -6.68 7.65
N SER A 129 13.08 -6.89 6.46
CA SER A 129 14.03 -5.98 5.80
C SER A 129 13.43 -4.60 5.47
N SER A 130 12.11 -4.47 5.44
CA SER A 130 11.40 -3.20 5.22
C SER A 130 11.14 -2.43 6.51
N HIS A 131 11.31 -3.07 7.65
CA HIS A 131 11.07 -2.45 8.96
C HIS A 131 12.09 -1.33 9.24
N ALA A 132 11.61 -0.19 9.72
CA ALA A 132 12.45 0.99 9.96
C ALA A 132 13.66 0.70 10.84
N ILE A 133 13.49 -0.09 11.93
CA ILE A 133 14.57 -0.40 12.85
C ILE A 133 15.68 -1.26 12.20
N ALA A 134 15.31 -2.18 11.31
CA ALA A 134 16.28 -3.00 10.56
C ALA A 134 17.12 -2.12 9.63
N ARG A 135 16.51 -1.15 8.95
CA ARG A 135 17.23 -0.19 8.09
C ARG A 135 18.10 0.77 8.87
N MET A 136 17.65 1.22 10.04
CA MET A 136 18.49 2.01 10.95
C MET A 136 19.73 1.19 11.39
N ALA A 137 19.55 -0.09 11.72
CA ALA A 137 20.66 -0.98 12.07
C ALA A 137 21.64 -1.14 10.91
N TRP A 138 21.12 -1.35 9.69
CA TRP A 138 21.93 -1.49 8.49
C TRP A 138 22.76 -0.22 8.22
N VAL A 139 22.12 0.97 8.26
CA VAL A 139 22.81 2.25 8.03
C VAL A 139 23.84 2.52 9.14
N ALA A 140 23.49 2.27 10.40
CA ALA A 140 24.42 2.43 11.52
C ALA A 140 25.68 1.56 11.37
N LYS A 141 25.54 0.34 10.86
CA LYS A 141 26.62 -0.63 10.67
C LYS A 141 27.43 -0.35 9.41
N ASN A 142 26.77 -0.14 8.27
CA ASN A 142 27.40 -0.13 6.95
C ASN A 142 27.70 1.28 6.44
N GLN A 143 27.06 2.33 7.00
CA GLN A 143 27.22 3.72 6.63
C GLN A 143 27.32 4.62 7.87
N PRO A 144 28.31 4.40 8.77
CA PRO A 144 28.40 5.09 10.06
C PRO A 144 28.52 6.61 9.94
N ASP A 145 29.11 7.13 8.86
CA ASP A 145 29.20 8.56 8.59
C ASP A 145 27.82 9.18 8.31
N ILE A 146 26.95 8.48 7.57
CA ILE A 146 25.56 8.88 7.34
C ILE A 146 24.79 8.82 8.66
N TRP A 147 24.92 7.70 9.39
CA TRP A 147 24.24 7.54 10.67
C TRP A 147 24.60 8.63 11.68
N SER A 148 25.87 8.98 11.78
CA SER A 148 26.36 10.04 12.69
C SER A 148 25.77 11.42 12.39
N LYS A 149 25.55 11.75 11.12
CA LYS A 149 25.00 13.02 10.64
C LYS A 149 23.47 13.03 10.60
N THR A 150 22.85 11.84 10.68
CA THR A 150 21.38 11.73 10.62
C THR A 150 20.74 12.41 11.82
N ARG A 151 19.92 13.43 11.56
CA ARG A 151 19.07 14.06 12.56
C ARG A 151 17.69 13.41 12.60
N TRP A 152 17.14 13.03 11.41
CA TRP A 152 15.82 12.46 11.29
C TRP A 152 15.84 11.23 10.37
N VAL A 153 15.11 10.18 10.74
CA VAL A 153 14.70 9.10 9.83
C VAL A 153 13.24 9.34 9.48
N MET A 154 12.95 9.58 8.20
CA MET A 154 11.65 10.08 7.74
C MET A 154 11.05 9.19 6.67
N LEU A 155 9.75 9.30 6.48
CA LEU A 155 8.99 8.73 5.38
C LEU A 155 8.85 9.75 4.23
N PRO A 156 8.44 9.33 3.00
CA PRO A 156 8.41 10.24 1.85
C PRO A 156 7.54 11.49 2.06
N LYS A 157 6.31 11.34 2.59
CA LYS A 157 5.45 12.50 2.89
C LYS A 157 6.05 13.42 3.93
N ASP A 158 6.70 12.86 4.96
CA ASP A 158 7.29 13.63 6.06
C ASP A 158 8.48 14.47 5.56
N TYR A 159 9.31 13.88 4.68
CA TYR A 159 10.38 14.61 4.00
C TYR A 159 9.84 15.73 3.14
N CYS A 160 8.80 15.47 2.33
CA CYS A 160 8.15 16.49 1.52
C CYS A 160 7.56 17.62 2.41
N MET A 161 6.90 17.28 3.52
CA MET A 161 6.38 18.26 4.47
C MET A 161 7.51 19.10 5.08
N LEU A 162 8.62 18.46 5.51
CA LEU A 162 9.80 19.19 6.01
C LEU A 162 10.32 20.20 5.00
N LYS A 163 10.48 19.80 3.72
CA LYS A 163 10.99 20.68 2.64
C LYS A 163 10.01 21.81 2.29
N LEU A 164 8.71 21.63 2.48
CA LEU A 164 7.68 22.65 2.19
C LEU A 164 7.43 23.58 3.38
N THR A 165 7.43 23.04 4.61
CA THR A 165 7.05 23.78 5.83
C THR A 165 8.24 24.14 6.72
N GLY A 166 9.39 23.46 6.58
CA GLY A 166 10.55 23.55 7.46
C GLY A 166 10.32 23.01 8.87
N LYS A 167 9.28 22.18 9.06
CA LYS A 167 8.98 21.51 10.33
C LYS A 167 9.07 20.00 10.15
N ALA A 168 9.80 19.34 11.05
CA ALA A 168 9.88 17.88 11.10
C ALA A 168 8.73 17.35 11.95
N SER A 169 7.91 16.48 11.37
CA SER A 169 6.86 15.72 12.05
C SER A 169 6.54 14.46 11.26
N THR A 170 5.89 13.51 11.89
CA THR A 170 5.40 12.28 11.26
C THR A 170 4.09 11.84 11.93
N ASP A 171 3.37 10.90 11.32
CA ASP A 171 2.17 10.33 11.92
C ASP A 171 2.42 8.91 12.47
N PRO A 172 1.68 8.49 13.51
CA PRO A 172 1.93 7.19 14.12
C PRO A 172 1.55 6.01 13.22
N LEU A 173 0.54 6.13 12.34
CA LEU A 173 0.08 5.01 11.51
C LEU A 173 1.10 4.63 10.44
N SER A 174 1.85 5.62 9.94
CA SER A 174 2.92 5.38 8.96
C SER A 174 4.19 4.77 9.61
N ASN A 175 4.31 4.83 10.94
CA ASN A 175 5.43 4.28 11.70
C ASN A 175 5.14 2.87 12.25
N ILE A 176 4.60 1.99 11.40
CA ILE A 176 4.29 0.60 11.74
C ILE A 176 5.53 -0.08 12.32
N GLY A 177 5.33 -0.81 13.42
CA GLY A 177 6.39 -1.53 14.12
C GLY A 177 7.25 -0.66 15.05
N LEU A 178 7.15 0.68 14.99
CA LEU A 178 7.80 1.60 15.92
C LEU A 178 6.86 2.16 16.97
N VAL A 179 5.54 2.02 16.79
CA VAL A 179 4.51 2.54 17.69
C VAL A 179 3.66 1.42 18.28
N ASP A 180 3.16 1.66 19.50
CA ASP A 180 2.25 0.78 20.22
C ASP A 180 0.77 1.04 19.87
N SER A 181 -0.13 0.30 20.53
CA SER A 181 -1.58 0.47 20.39
C SER A 181 -2.11 1.83 20.87
N ASN A 182 -1.33 2.58 21.64
CA ASN A 182 -1.64 3.93 22.11
C ASN A 182 -1.06 5.02 21.20
N LEU A 183 -0.50 4.63 20.05
CA LEU A 183 0.11 5.52 19.06
C LEU A 183 1.37 6.26 19.59
N ASN A 184 2.10 5.68 20.53
CA ASN A 184 3.36 6.19 21.03
C ASN A 184 4.53 5.36 20.52
N TYR A 185 5.70 5.95 20.37
CA TYR A 185 6.92 5.21 20.08
C TYR A 185 7.20 4.18 21.19
N ILE A 186 7.59 2.98 20.79
CA ILE A 186 7.98 1.88 21.70
C ILE A 186 9.46 2.04 22.04
N PRO A 187 9.81 2.45 23.27
CA PRO A 187 11.21 2.68 23.65
C PRO A 187 12.09 1.44 23.50
N GLU A 188 11.54 0.26 23.79
CA GLU A 188 12.24 -1.02 23.71
C GLU A 188 12.62 -1.38 22.27
N VAL A 189 11.74 -1.10 21.31
CA VAL A 189 12.04 -1.31 19.87
C VAL A 189 13.11 -0.34 19.41
N LEU A 190 13.02 0.93 19.78
CA LEU A 190 14.01 1.93 19.42
C LEU A 190 15.37 1.68 20.09
N ALA A 191 15.39 1.07 21.29
CA ALA A 191 16.62 0.70 21.98
C ALA A 191 17.40 -0.45 21.30
N LEU A 192 16.78 -1.21 20.40
CA LEU A 192 17.48 -2.24 19.60
C LEU A 192 18.61 -1.65 18.74
N VAL A 193 18.52 -0.36 18.40
CA VAL A 193 19.57 0.33 17.64
C VAL A 193 20.03 1.58 18.39
N PRO A 194 21.29 1.65 18.83
CA PRO A 194 21.83 2.80 19.53
C PRO A 194 21.62 4.11 18.74
N GLY A 195 20.98 5.07 19.38
CA GLY A 195 20.71 6.38 18.80
C GLY A 195 19.45 6.48 17.93
N ALA A 196 18.66 5.42 17.76
CA ALA A 196 17.43 5.46 16.95
C ALA A 196 16.40 6.42 17.56
N ALA A 197 16.16 6.36 18.87
CA ALA A 197 15.17 7.22 19.53
C ALA A 197 15.41 8.73 19.30
N GLN A 198 16.67 9.17 19.27
CA GLN A 198 17.03 10.58 19.04
C GLN A 198 16.81 11.05 17.60
N ARG A 199 16.57 10.10 16.68
CA ARG A 199 16.40 10.35 15.23
C ARG A 199 14.95 10.25 14.78
N MET A 200 14.04 10.01 15.70
CA MET A 200 12.61 9.98 15.40
C MET A 200 12.01 11.39 15.42
N ALA A 201 11.22 11.70 14.38
CA ALA A 201 10.45 12.95 14.32
C ALA A 201 9.27 12.91 15.31
N PRO A 202 8.82 14.09 15.83
CA PRO A 202 7.64 14.14 16.70
C PRO A 202 6.39 13.55 16.02
N LEU A 203 5.64 12.74 16.73
CA LEU A 203 4.35 12.21 16.29
C LEU A 203 3.26 13.29 16.40
N ILE A 204 2.47 13.45 15.35
CA ILE A 204 1.27 14.28 15.33
C ILE A 204 0.10 13.48 14.73
N ALA A 205 -1.13 13.89 15.02
CA ALA A 205 -2.30 13.20 14.51
C ALA A 205 -2.40 13.30 12.97
N ILE A 206 -2.97 12.29 12.32
CA ILE A 206 -3.11 12.24 10.85
C ILE A 206 -3.92 13.41 10.26
N THR A 207 -4.77 14.05 11.08
CA THR A 207 -5.56 15.23 10.72
C THR A 207 -4.97 16.53 11.24
N GLU A 208 -3.83 16.51 11.93
CA GLU A 208 -3.21 17.71 12.48
C GLU A 208 -2.49 18.52 11.39
N ILE A 209 -2.54 19.84 11.52
CA ILE A 209 -1.78 20.76 10.62
C ILE A 209 -0.30 20.71 10.98
N ALA A 210 0.51 20.06 10.13
CA ALA A 210 1.96 19.96 10.28
C ALA A 210 2.68 21.28 10.08
N GLY A 211 2.10 22.19 9.31
CA GLY A 211 2.65 23.53 9.03
C GLY A 211 1.98 24.18 7.83
N SER A 212 2.59 25.25 7.32
CA SER A 212 2.14 25.92 6.10
C SER A 212 3.29 26.06 5.11
N ILE A 213 2.98 26.11 3.82
CA ILE A 213 3.98 26.33 2.76
C ILE A 213 4.74 27.63 3.03
N LYS A 214 6.06 27.57 3.12
CA LYS A 214 6.92 28.72 3.42
C LYS A 214 7.19 29.62 2.21
N GLN A 215 7.35 29.03 1.03
CA GLN A 215 7.84 29.71 -0.16
C GLN A 215 7.18 29.20 -1.45
N GLY A 216 7.14 30.06 -2.48
CA GLY A 216 6.66 29.68 -3.82
C GLY A 216 5.15 29.74 -3.96
N ALA A 217 4.64 28.96 -4.90
CA ALA A 217 3.22 28.83 -5.16
C ALA A 217 2.47 28.39 -3.90
N MET A 218 1.31 28.96 -3.65
CA MET A 218 0.44 28.67 -2.50
C MET A 218 1.08 28.95 -1.13
N LYS A 219 2.04 29.88 -1.04
CA LYS A 219 2.63 30.30 0.25
C LYS A 219 1.53 30.61 1.28
N GLY A 220 1.69 30.06 2.49
CA GLY A 220 0.74 30.23 3.60
C GLY A 220 -0.36 29.16 3.65
N THR A 221 -0.55 28.35 2.60
CA THR A 221 -1.54 27.27 2.62
C THR A 221 -1.14 26.20 3.66
N PRO A 222 -2.06 25.79 4.55
CA PRO A 222 -1.79 24.75 5.54
C PRO A 222 -1.62 23.38 4.89
N ILE A 223 -0.70 22.60 5.45
CA ILE A 223 -0.47 21.19 5.09
C ILE A 223 -0.85 20.35 6.31
N VAL A 224 -1.74 19.38 6.09
CA VAL A 224 -2.15 18.41 7.09
C VAL A 224 -1.21 17.20 7.04
N SER A 225 -0.90 16.62 8.20
CA SER A 225 0.04 15.51 8.37
C SER A 225 -0.20 14.36 7.38
N GLY A 226 -1.45 13.98 7.21
CA GLY A 226 -1.79 12.82 6.39
C GLY A 226 -1.24 11.52 6.98
N THR A 227 -1.16 10.47 6.14
CA THR A 227 -0.71 9.15 6.58
C THR A 227 -0.17 8.35 5.39
N MET A 228 0.18 7.07 5.58
CA MET A 228 0.59 6.19 4.49
C MET A 228 -0.51 5.98 3.44
N ASP A 229 -0.10 5.64 2.22
CA ASP A 229 -0.96 5.41 1.05
C ASP A 229 -2.08 4.38 1.29
N ALA A 230 -1.75 3.27 1.96
CA ALA A 230 -2.72 2.22 2.28
C ALA A 230 -3.84 2.73 3.19
N TRP A 231 -3.51 3.49 4.22
CA TRP A 231 -4.49 4.03 5.17
C TRP A 231 -5.28 5.21 4.55
N ALA A 232 -4.61 6.10 3.82
CA ALA A 232 -5.27 7.14 3.05
C ALA A 232 -6.21 6.54 1.99
N GLY A 233 -5.76 5.50 1.28
CA GLY A 233 -6.58 4.77 0.33
C GLY A 233 -7.81 4.15 0.97
N LEU A 234 -7.68 3.57 2.16
CA LEU A 234 -8.79 3.04 2.95
C LEU A 234 -9.80 4.15 3.27
N VAL A 235 -9.36 5.29 3.77
CA VAL A 235 -10.22 6.45 4.05
C VAL A 235 -10.91 6.93 2.78
N GLY A 236 -10.17 7.06 1.68
CA GLY A 236 -10.69 7.50 0.39
C GLY A 236 -11.73 6.56 -0.23
N THR A 237 -11.65 5.26 0.06
CA THR A 237 -12.64 4.27 -0.40
C THR A 237 -13.78 3.98 0.58
N GLY A 238 -13.88 4.72 1.69
CA GLY A 238 -14.97 4.58 2.66
C GLY A 238 -14.72 3.57 3.77
N GLY A 239 -13.46 3.13 3.94
CA GLY A 239 -13.05 2.24 5.02
C GLY A 239 -13.04 2.88 6.41
N ALA A 240 -13.36 4.16 6.52
CA ALA A 240 -13.44 4.85 7.81
C ALA A 240 -14.77 4.63 8.55
N LYS A 241 -15.69 3.84 8.00
CA LYS A 241 -16.95 3.45 8.64
C LYS A 241 -16.81 2.04 9.21
N ASP A 242 -17.35 1.82 10.42
CA ASP A 242 -17.39 0.48 11.02
C ASP A 242 -18.07 -0.53 10.10
N GLN A 243 -17.58 -1.77 10.10
CA GLN A 243 -18.03 -2.88 9.24
C GLN A 243 -17.88 -2.63 7.72
N SER A 244 -17.15 -1.61 7.30
CA SER A 244 -16.85 -1.41 5.88
C SER A 244 -15.72 -2.32 5.41
N THR A 245 -15.84 -2.79 4.16
CA THR A 245 -14.80 -3.57 3.47
C THR A 245 -14.32 -2.79 2.26
N ILE A 246 -13.00 -2.73 2.12
CA ILE A 246 -12.35 -2.05 1.00
C ILE A 246 -11.38 -2.98 0.26
N TYR A 247 -11.16 -2.69 -1.03
CA TYR A 247 -10.17 -3.37 -1.85
C TYR A 247 -9.44 -2.36 -2.74
N LEU A 248 -8.16 -2.16 -2.47
CA LEU A 248 -7.28 -1.31 -3.25
C LEU A 248 -6.42 -2.16 -4.18
N SER A 249 -6.42 -1.85 -5.47
CA SER A 249 -5.66 -2.58 -6.49
C SER A 249 -4.70 -1.66 -7.22
N GLY A 250 -3.42 -1.91 -7.01
CA GLY A 250 -2.30 -1.23 -7.64
C GLY A 250 -1.28 -2.23 -8.19
N THR A 251 -0.01 -1.98 -7.95
CA THR A 251 1.10 -2.94 -8.17
C THR A 251 0.89 -4.20 -7.33
N SER A 252 0.48 -4.01 -6.06
CA SER A 252 0.00 -5.06 -5.16
C SER A 252 -1.46 -4.83 -4.83
N GLU A 253 -2.08 -5.79 -4.13
CA GLU A 253 -3.46 -5.66 -3.65
C GLU A 253 -3.47 -5.38 -2.15
N ILE A 254 -4.41 -4.57 -1.67
CA ILE A 254 -4.63 -4.31 -0.25
C ILE A 254 -6.10 -4.48 0.05
N LEU A 255 -6.42 -5.42 0.91
CA LEU A 255 -7.77 -5.60 1.42
C LEU A 255 -7.82 -5.10 2.85
N GLY A 256 -8.91 -4.43 3.20
CA GLY A 256 -9.11 -3.86 4.53
C GLY A 256 -10.54 -4.02 5.00
N ILE A 257 -10.71 -4.27 6.30
CA ILE A 257 -12.01 -4.26 6.97
C ILE A 257 -11.87 -3.40 8.22
N SER A 258 -12.80 -2.47 8.39
CA SER A 258 -12.94 -1.72 9.63
C SER A 258 -13.89 -2.46 10.56
N SER A 259 -13.43 -2.81 11.76
CA SER A 259 -14.24 -3.49 12.78
C SER A 259 -13.70 -3.21 14.17
N GLN A 260 -14.59 -3.05 15.14
CA GLN A 260 -14.20 -2.94 16.55
C GLN A 260 -13.85 -4.30 17.19
N LYS A 261 -14.25 -5.40 16.53
CA LYS A 261 -13.95 -6.75 16.99
C LYS A 261 -12.58 -7.18 16.46
N VAL A 262 -11.79 -7.82 17.30
CA VAL A 262 -10.50 -8.40 16.92
C VAL A 262 -10.48 -9.88 17.31
N VAL A 263 -10.43 -10.75 16.31
CA VAL A 263 -10.18 -12.18 16.49
C VAL A 263 -8.75 -12.45 16.05
N PRO A 264 -7.87 -12.89 16.96
CA PRO A 264 -6.48 -13.21 16.61
C PRO A 264 -6.42 -14.18 15.43
N THR A 265 -5.90 -13.74 14.30
CA THR A 265 -5.87 -14.51 13.06
C THR A 265 -4.50 -14.38 12.41
N ALA A 266 -3.83 -15.52 12.24
CA ALA A 266 -2.54 -15.55 11.54
C ALA A 266 -2.69 -15.01 10.11
N GLY A 267 -1.73 -14.22 9.68
CA GLY A 267 -1.71 -13.62 8.36
C GLY A 267 -2.38 -12.25 8.24
N ALA A 268 -3.25 -11.86 9.17
CA ALA A 268 -3.84 -10.53 9.20
C ALA A 268 -2.93 -9.52 9.92
N ILE A 269 -3.00 -8.26 9.49
CA ILE A 269 -2.47 -7.09 10.22
C ILE A 269 -3.64 -6.40 10.90
N VAL A 270 -3.49 -6.04 12.17
CA VAL A 270 -4.45 -5.20 12.90
C VAL A 270 -3.76 -3.90 13.27
N PHE A 271 -4.24 -2.78 12.71
CA PHE A 271 -3.67 -1.47 13.00
C PHE A 271 -4.13 -0.96 14.38
N PRO A 272 -3.35 -0.11 15.03
CA PRO A 272 -3.78 0.58 16.23
C PRO A 272 -5.06 1.40 15.96
N LYS A 273 -5.96 1.43 16.96
CA LYS A 273 -7.21 2.19 16.86
C LYS A 273 -6.93 3.68 16.80
N THR A 274 -7.47 4.36 15.79
CA THR A 274 -7.35 5.81 15.66
C THR A 274 -8.67 6.43 15.23
N HIS A 275 -9.02 7.59 15.79
CA HIS A 275 -10.31 8.26 15.50
C HIS A 275 -11.54 7.34 15.56
N GLY A 276 -11.53 6.37 16.47
CA GLY A 276 -12.61 5.39 16.60
C GLY A 276 -12.60 4.26 15.57
N ILE A 277 -11.63 4.23 14.64
CA ILE A 277 -11.50 3.24 13.59
C ILE A 277 -10.45 2.20 13.98
N GLN A 278 -10.80 0.92 13.87
CA GLN A 278 -9.89 -0.22 13.97
C GLN A 278 -9.84 -0.91 12.62
N VAL A 279 -8.66 -1.07 12.04
CA VAL A 279 -8.49 -1.62 10.70
C VAL A 279 -7.77 -2.96 10.75
N HIS A 280 -8.39 -3.96 10.09
CA HIS A 280 -7.77 -5.24 9.76
C HIS A 280 -7.34 -5.17 8.30
N ALA A 281 -6.11 -5.50 7.99
CA ALA A 281 -5.59 -5.42 6.64
C ALA A 281 -4.85 -6.71 6.24
N ALA A 282 -4.93 -6.99 4.95
CA ALA A 282 -4.18 -8.07 4.31
C ALA A 282 -3.58 -7.55 3.00
N PRO A 283 -2.35 -7.02 3.03
CA PRO A 283 -1.64 -6.64 1.83
C PRO A 283 -1.04 -7.88 1.15
N THR A 284 -1.32 -8.10 -0.14
CA THR A 284 -0.61 -9.10 -0.94
C THR A 284 0.71 -8.53 -1.48
N GLN A 285 1.62 -9.40 -1.93
CA GLN A 285 2.86 -8.97 -2.59
C GLN A 285 2.61 -8.70 -4.06
N ASN A 286 1.73 -9.48 -4.70
CA ASN A 286 1.49 -9.46 -6.13
C ASN A 286 0.08 -8.95 -6.45
N GLY A 287 -0.04 -8.15 -7.51
CA GLY A 287 -1.29 -7.57 -7.96
C GLY A 287 -1.22 -7.25 -9.45
N GLY A 288 -1.34 -5.98 -9.81
CA GLY A 288 -1.22 -5.51 -11.19
C GLY A 288 0.16 -5.78 -11.82
N ASP A 289 1.21 -5.97 -11.02
CA ASP A 289 2.55 -6.33 -11.49
C ASP A 289 2.60 -7.75 -12.07
N ALA A 290 1.80 -8.70 -11.61
CA ALA A 290 1.69 -10.02 -12.24
C ALA A 290 1.18 -9.92 -13.69
N LYS A 291 0.26 -9.00 -13.96
CA LYS A 291 -0.21 -8.71 -15.32
C LYS A 291 0.89 -8.06 -16.17
N LEU A 292 1.62 -7.10 -15.59
CA LEU A 292 2.74 -6.44 -16.26
C LEU A 292 3.84 -7.45 -16.60
N TRP A 293 4.19 -8.32 -15.68
CA TRP A 293 5.12 -9.42 -15.92
C TRP A 293 4.66 -10.30 -17.07
N PHE A 294 3.39 -10.74 -17.07
CA PHE A 294 2.87 -11.58 -18.14
C PHE A 294 2.88 -10.88 -19.50
N SER A 295 2.53 -9.59 -19.54
CA SER A 295 2.64 -8.75 -20.75
C SER A 295 4.08 -8.73 -21.29
N GLN A 296 5.07 -8.56 -20.41
CA GLN A 296 6.49 -8.53 -20.79
C GLN A 296 6.98 -9.88 -21.34
N VAL A 297 6.68 -10.99 -20.66
CA VAL A 297 7.18 -12.32 -21.08
C VAL A 297 6.44 -12.88 -22.30
N SER A 298 5.17 -12.50 -22.50
CA SER A 298 4.38 -12.93 -23.65
C SER A 298 4.53 -12.04 -24.89
N GLY A 299 5.08 -10.83 -24.72
CA GLY A 299 5.20 -9.82 -25.78
C GLY A 299 3.89 -9.16 -26.20
N ILE A 300 2.79 -9.36 -25.45
CA ILE A 300 1.49 -8.70 -25.73
C ILE A 300 1.35 -7.43 -24.88
N THR A 301 0.67 -6.42 -25.43
CA THR A 301 0.41 -5.19 -24.68
C THR A 301 -0.65 -5.41 -23.59
N MET A 302 -0.67 -4.55 -22.59
CA MET A 302 -1.70 -4.59 -21.54
C MET A 302 -3.12 -4.39 -22.08
N ASN A 303 -3.27 -3.65 -23.19
CA ASN A 303 -4.55 -3.44 -23.85
C ASN A 303 -5.00 -4.72 -24.58
N ASP A 304 -4.13 -5.33 -25.40
CA ASP A 304 -4.43 -6.59 -26.09
C ASP A 304 -4.76 -7.70 -25.10
N MET A 305 -4.02 -7.78 -23.98
CA MET A 305 -4.31 -8.72 -22.90
C MET A 305 -5.71 -8.50 -22.31
N SER A 306 -6.11 -7.24 -22.11
CA SER A 306 -7.43 -6.90 -21.59
C SER A 306 -8.55 -7.30 -22.55
N ASP A 307 -8.35 -7.07 -23.87
CA ASP A 307 -9.30 -7.44 -24.90
C ASP A 307 -9.42 -8.96 -25.03
N MET A 308 -8.30 -9.69 -25.04
CA MET A 308 -8.29 -11.16 -25.01
C MET A 308 -9.10 -11.71 -23.82
N VAL A 309 -8.87 -11.20 -22.62
CA VAL A 309 -9.58 -11.66 -21.41
C VAL A 309 -11.07 -11.34 -21.46
N LYS A 310 -11.46 -10.21 -22.07
CA LYS A 310 -12.86 -9.84 -22.26
C LYS A 310 -13.61 -10.86 -23.11
N GLU A 311 -12.95 -11.37 -24.17
CA GLU A 311 -13.55 -12.31 -25.13
C GLU A 311 -13.43 -13.77 -24.69
N THR A 312 -12.50 -14.09 -23.79
CA THR A 312 -12.21 -15.44 -23.35
C THR A 312 -13.04 -15.78 -22.10
N LYS A 313 -13.95 -16.74 -22.21
CA LYS A 313 -14.61 -17.33 -21.04
C LYS A 313 -13.72 -18.42 -20.43
N ARG A 314 -13.82 -18.60 -19.10
CA ARG A 314 -13.15 -19.72 -18.46
C ARG A 314 -13.70 -21.04 -19.01
N GLY A 315 -12.79 -21.95 -19.37
CA GLY A 315 -13.11 -23.27 -19.90
C GLY A 315 -12.07 -24.31 -19.47
N SER A 316 -12.16 -25.51 -20.03
CA SER A 316 -11.24 -26.62 -19.75
C SER A 316 -9.79 -26.35 -20.17
N ALA A 317 -9.56 -25.37 -21.04
CA ALA A 317 -8.23 -24.96 -21.49
C ALA A 317 -7.58 -23.92 -20.56
N THR A 318 -8.36 -23.25 -19.67
CA THR A 318 -7.87 -22.22 -18.77
C THR A 318 -7.17 -22.83 -17.55
N PRO A 319 -5.85 -22.66 -17.41
CA PRO A 319 -5.11 -23.22 -16.27
C PRO A 319 -5.39 -22.44 -14.98
N LEU A 320 -4.87 -22.94 -13.86
CA LEU A 320 -4.76 -22.19 -12.61
C LEU A 320 -3.42 -21.46 -12.57
N PHE A 321 -3.43 -20.18 -12.22
CA PHE A 321 -2.21 -19.39 -12.02
C PHE A 321 -2.00 -19.03 -10.54
N LEU A 322 -0.80 -19.28 -10.04
CA LEU A 322 -0.32 -18.85 -8.74
C LEU A 322 0.49 -17.56 -8.94
N PRO A 323 0.03 -16.39 -8.45
CA PRO A 323 0.65 -15.09 -8.77
C PRO A 323 1.86 -14.73 -7.93
N GLN A 324 2.37 -15.60 -7.06
CA GLN A 324 3.42 -15.33 -6.08
C GLN A 324 4.82 -15.22 -6.71
N LEU A 325 5.00 -14.31 -7.67
CA LEU A 325 6.24 -14.16 -8.45
C LEU A 325 7.46 -13.77 -7.60
N GLU A 326 7.26 -12.95 -6.58
CA GLU A 326 8.29 -12.44 -5.66
C GLU A 326 8.00 -12.81 -4.19
N GLY A 327 7.40 -13.98 -3.95
CA GLY A 327 6.90 -14.35 -2.63
C GLY A 327 5.50 -13.82 -2.38
N GLU A 328 5.01 -13.98 -1.15
CA GLU A 328 3.71 -13.45 -0.73
C GLU A 328 3.79 -12.87 0.68
N ARG A 329 3.08 -11.74 0.88
CA ARG A 329 2.80 -11.20 2.20
C ARG A 329 1.57 -11.88 2.80
N ALA A 330 0.54 -11.17 3.10
CA ALA A 330 -0.68 -11.72 3.69
C ALA A 330 -1.40 -12.68 2.71
N PRO A 331 -1.93 -13.81 3.19
CA PRO A 331 -1.83 -14.29 4.57
C PRO A 331 -0.60 -15.16 4.87
N HIS A 332 0.25 -15.44 3.89
CA HIS A 332 1.30 -16.47 3.96
C HIS A 332 2.59 -15.99 4.64
N TRP A 333 2.95 -14.71 4.45
CA TRP A 333 4.23 -14.14 4.91
C TRP A 333 5.44 -15.01 4.54
N ASN A 334 5.42 -15.52 3.29
CA ASN A 334 6.44 -16.43 2.78
C ASN A 334 7.17 -15.82 1.56
N PRO A 335 8.41 -15.35 1.71
CA PRO A 335 9.19 -14.74 0.64
C PRO A 335 9.66 -15.77 -0.41
N ASN A 336 9.58 -17.06 -0.10
CA ASN A 336 10.08 -18.15 -0.96
C ASN A 336 9.02 -18.73 -1.90
N LEU A 337 7.76 -18.29 -1.81
CA LEU A 337 6.75 -18.68 -2.80
C LEU A 337 7.13 -18.17 -4.19
N ARG A 338 6.85 -18.98 -5.22
CA ARG A 338 7.03 -18.60 -6.63
C ARG A 338 5.77 -18.90 -7.43
N GLY A 339 5.60 -18.15 -8.53
CA GLY A 339 4.48 -18.31 -9.45
C GLY A 339 4.51 -19.64 -10.20
N ALA A 340 3.33 -20.13 -10.57
CA ALA A 340 3.18 -21.33 -11.36
C ALA A 340 1.90 -21.30 -12.21
N PHE A 341 1.92 -21.95 -13.38
CA PHE A 341 0.73 -22.33 -14.12
C PHE A 341 0.49 -23.84 -13.94
N LEU A 342 -0.69 -24.20 -13.48
CA LEU A 342 -1.07 -25.60 -13.23
C LEU A 342 -2.24 -26.00 -14.14
N GLY A 343 -2.19 -27.21 -14.69
CA GLY A 343 -3.24 -27.71 -15.58
C GLY A 343 -3.14 -27.20 -17.02
N VAL A 344 -1.97 -26.77 -17.48
CA VAL A 344 -1.72 -26.43 -18.89
C VAL A 344 -1.88 -27.68 -19.75
N SER A 345 -2.61 -27.56 -20.86
CA SER A 345 -2.85 -28.60 -21.85
C SER A 345 -2.46 -28.16 -23.26
N ARG A 346 -2.52 -29.08 -24.24
CA ARG A 346 -2.31 -28.72 -25.66
C ARG A 346 -3.34 -27.74 -26.22
N GLN A 347 -4.49 -27.58 -25.57
CA GLN A 347 -5.56 -26.68 -25.97
C GLN A 347 -5.37 -25.29 -25.37
N THR A 348 -4.52 -25.15 -24.34
CA THR A 348 -4.27 -23.88 -23.66
C THR A 348 -3.57 -22.91 -24.61
N GLY A 349 -4.25 -21.84 -24.95
CA GLY A 349 -3.72 -20.73 -25.74
C GLY A 349 -3.33 -19.54 -24.90
N LEU A 350 -2.77 -18.52 -25.56
CA LEU A 350 -2.38 -17.26 -24.93
C LEU A 350 -3.55 -16.55 -24.23
N PRO A 351 -4.78 -16.52 -24.80
CA PRO A 351 -5.95 -15.94 -24.13
C PRO A 351 -6.31 -16.68 -22.82
N ASP A 352 -6.15 -18.00 -22.76
CA ASP A 352 -6.39 -18.81 -21.54
C ASP A 352 -5.38 -18.50 -20.46
N LEU A 353 -4.10 -18.35 -20.83
CA LEU A 353 -3.03 -17.95 -19.90
C LEU A 353 -3.25 -16.53 -19.37
N ALA A 354 -3.62 -15.59 -20.26
CA ALA A 354 -3.94 -14.22 -19.87
C ALA A 354 -5.11 -14.18 -18.87
N ARG A 355 -6.18 -14.95 -19.14
CA ARG A 355 -7.31 -15.07 -18.23
C ARG A 355 -6.89 -15.67 -16.87
N ALA A 356 -6.09 -16.72 -16.89
CA ALA A 356 -5.58 -17.34 -15.67
C ALA A 356 -4.81 -16.36 -14.78
N VAL A 357 -4.04 -15.42 -15.36
CA VAL A 357 -3.34 -14.37 -14.61
C VAL A 357 -4.33 -13.42 -13.91
N TYR A 358 -5.40 -12.99 -14.59
CA TYR A 358 -6.45 -12.16 -13.99
C TYR A 358 -7.15 -12.85 -12.83
N GLU A 359 -7.45 -14.14 -13.01
CA GLU A 359 -8.11 -14.97 -11.99
C GLU A 359 -7.18 -15.28 -10.82
N GLY A 360 -5.91 -15.62 -11.06
CA GLY A 360 -4.92 -15.94 -10.04
C GLY A 360 -4.71 -14.80 -9.04
N VAL A 361 -4.59 -13.55 -9.52
CA VAL A 361 -4.52 -12.37 -8.65
C VAL A 361 -5.81 -12.21 -7.84
N ALA A 362 -6.97 -12.45 -8.45
CA ALA A 362 -8.25 -12.37 -7.74
C ALA A 362 -8.41 -13.49 -6.69
N PHE A 363 -7.87 -14.69 -6.92
CA PHE A 363 -7.84 -15.77 -5.92
C PHE A 363 -6.93 -15.42 -4.73
N SER A 364 -5.76 -14.81 -4.99
CA SER A 364 -4.88 -14.32 -3.91
C SER A 364 -5.62 -13.29 -3.05
N ALA A 365 -6.30 -12.34 -3.68
CA ALA A 365 -7.12 -11.36 -2.99
C ALA A 365 -8.30 -11.99 -2.21
N CYS A 366 -8.93 -13.03 -2.75
CA CYS A 366 -9.99 -13.80 -2.07
C CYS A 366 -9.47 -14.45 -0.78
N GLN A 367 -8.30 -15.07 -0.84
CA GLN A 367 -7.66 -15.67 0.33
C GLN A 367 -7.32 -14.62 1.40
N ALA A 368 -6.77 -13.48 0.98
CA ALA A 368 -6.47 -12.35 1.86
C ALA A 368 -7.75 -11.80 2.51
N LEU A 369 -8.83 -11.61 1.72
CA LEU A 369 -10.14 -11.15 2.22
C LEU A 369 -10.72 -12.11 3.26
N ASN A 370 -10.70 -13.41 3.00
CA ASN A 370 -11.23 -14.41 3.93
C ASN A 370 -10.46 -14.41 5.26
N THR A 371 -9.16 -14.13 5.23
CA THR A 371 -8.35 -14.00 6.44
C THR A 371 -8.77 -12.80 7.29
N ILE A 372 -8.98 -11.63 6.68
CA ILE A 372 -9.41 -10.45 7.45
C ILE A 372 -10.88 -10.47 7.82
N LYS A 373 -11.77 -11.12 7.05
CA LYS A 373 -13.16 -11.38 7.46
C LYS A 373 -13.20 -12.15 8.78
N LYS A 374 -12.36 -13.17 8.92
CA LYS A 374 -12.21 -13.92 10.17
C LYS A 374 -11.64 -13.05 11.30
N SER A 375 -10.59 -12.26 11.02
CA SER A 375 -9.95 -11.39 12.01
C SER A 375 -10.89 -10.29 12.51
N ALA A 376 -11.72 -9.72 11.65
CA ALA A 376 -12.66 -8.65 11.94
C ALA A 376 -14.03 -9.13 12.45
N ASP A 377 -14.34 -10.41 12.32
CA ASP A 377 -15.68 -11.01 12.53
C ASP A 377 -16.78 -10.26 11.74
N VAL A 378 -16.51 -9.99 10.45
CA VAL A 378 -17.39 -9.21 9.56
C VAL A 378 -17.58 -9.93 8.22
N ASN A 379 -18.83 -10.01 7.77
CA ASN A 379 -19.21 -10.36 6.42
C ASN A 379 -19.92 -9.17 5.78
N SER A 380 -19.27 -8.55 4.81
CA SER A 380 -19.82 -7.42 4.07
C SER A 380 -20.48 -7.89 2.78
N ASP A 381 -21.67 -7.32 2.48
CA ASP A 381 -22.38 -7.61 1.22
C ASP A 381 -21.80 -6.81 0.03
N ILE A 382 -21.03 -5.77 0.31
CA ILE A 382 -20.41 -4.90 -0.70
C ILE A 382 -18.99 -4.52 -0.32
N ILE A 383 -18.11 -4.51 -1.33
CA ILE A 383 -16.72 -4.07 -1.20
C ILE A 383 -16.55 -2.76 -1.98
N SER A 384 -16.08 -1.73 -1.28
CA SER A 384 -15.71 -0.46 -1.93
C SER A 384 -14.29 -0.56 -2.48
N CYS A 385 -14.12 -0.28 -3.78
CA CYS A 385 -12.90 -0.55 -4.52
C CYS A 385 -12.31 0.71 -5.14
N GLY A 386 -10.96 0.76 -5.19
CA GLY A 386 -10.24 1.85 -5.83
C GLY A 386 -8.87 1.41 -6.35
N GLY A 387 -8.25 2.30 -7.13
CA GLY A 387 -6.95 2.07 -7.75
C GLY A 387 -7.01 1.59 -9.20
N GLY A 388 -5.82 1.53 -9.82
CA GLY A 388 -5.69 1.27 -11.26
C GLY A 388 -6.26 -0.06 -11.75
N GLY A 389 -6.24 -1.09 -10.91
CA GLY A 389 -6.76 -2.41 -11.26
C GLY A 389 -8.27 -2.45 -11.45
N PHE A 390 -9.01 -1.47 -10.90
CA PHE A 390 -10.46 -1.37 -11.06
C PHE A 390 -10.93 -0.53 -12.24
N ARG A 391 -10.01 -0.02 -13.07
CA ARG A 391 -10.35 0.64 -14.34
C ARG A 391 -10.84 -0.35 -15.41
N SER A 392 -10.48 -1.63 -15.29
CA SER A 392 -10.92 -2.70 -16.20
C SER A 392 -12.26 -3.28 -15.73
N VAL A 393 -13.33 -3.02 -16.48
CA VAL A 393 -14.68 -3.58 -16.24
C VAL A 393 -14.63 -5.11 -16.16
N THR A 394 -13.94 -5.74 -17.14
CA THR A 394 -13.80 -7.21 -17.19
C THR A 394 -13.12 -7.77 -15.93
N TRP A 395 -12.02 -7.16 -15.49
CA TRP A 395 -11.32 -7.65 -14.30
C TRP A 395 -12.11 -7.41 -13.01
N THR A 396 -12.84 -6.28 -12.95
CA THR A 396 -13.73 -6.00 -11.84
C THR A 396 -14.84 -7.04 -11.73
N GLN A 397 -15.44 -7.45 -12.88
CA GLN A 397 -16.45 -8.49 -12.89
C GLN A 397 -15.88 -9.87 -12.49
N ILE A 398 -14.69 -10.24 -12.99
CA ILE A 398 -13.98 -11.47 -12.57
C ILE A 398 -13.77 -11.47 -11.05
N ARG A 399 -13.34 -10.35 -10.49
CA ARG A 399 -13.18 -10.21 -9.02
C ARG A 399 -14.49 -10.35 -8.28
N ALA A 400 -15.58 -9.72 -8.74
CA ALA A 400 -16.90 -9.86 -8.13
C ALA A 400 -17.34 -11.34 -8.08
N ASN A 401 -17.13 -12.07 -9.18
CA ASN A 401 -17.48 -13.48 -9.28
C ASN A 401 -16.62 -14.36 -8.35
N ILE A 402 -15.28 -14.14 -8.31
CA ILE A 402 -14.36 -14.92 -7.46
C ILE A 402 -14.56 -14.62 -5.97
N LEU A 403 -14.77 -13.35 -5.61
CA LEU A 403 -15.03 -12.94 -4.23
C LEU A 403 -16.45 -13.27 -3.77
N ASN A 404 -17.34 -13.59 -4.71
CA ASN A 404 -18.78 -13.79 -4.51
C ASN A 404 -19.40 -12.66 -3.65
N THR A 405 -19.08 -11.43 -4.00
CA THR A 405 -19.48 -10.23 -3.23
C THR A 405 -19.66 -9.06 -4.19
N ASN A 406 -20.63 -8.21 -3.92
CA ASN A 406 -20.86 -7.01 -4.73
C ASN A 406 -19.65 -6.07 -4.64
N ILE A 407 -19.29 -5.50 -5.76
CA ILE A 407 -18.16 -4.53 -5.86
C ILE A 407 -18.70 -3.21 -6.38
N ARG A 408 -18.35 -2.09 -5.74
CA ARG A 408 -18.52 -0.74 -6.29
C ARG A 408 -17.17 -0.05 -6.41
N THR A 409 -16.99 0.72 -7.46
CA THR A 409 -15.70 1.36 -7.75
C THR A 409 -15.76 2.87 -7.56
N LEU A 410 -14.66 3.43 -7.05
CA LEU A 410 -14.51 4.87 -6.85
C LEU A 410 -14.32 5.58 -8.19
N ILE A 411 -15.17 6.57 -8.53
CA ILE A 411 -15.09 7.32 -9.80
C ILE A 411 -13.79 8.11 -9.92
N SER A 412 -13.30 8.67 -8.82
CA SER A 412 -12.02 9.42 -8.84
C SER A 412 -10.83 8.55 -9.27
N GLY A 413 -10.90 7.24 -9.05
CA GLY A 413 -9.86 6.27 -9.40
C GLY A 413 -8.56 6.38 -8.60
N GLU A 414 -8.41 7.40 -7.76
CA GLU A 414 -7.19 7.66 -6.97
C GLU A 414 -7.53 7.74 -5.46
N PRO A 415 -7.70 6.59 -4.80
CA PRO A 415 -8.15 6.53 -3.41
C PRO A 415 -7.19 7.20 -2.42
N GLY A 416 -5.88 7.07 -2.61
CA GLY A 416 -4.88 7.73 -1.77
C GLY A 416 -5.00 9.26 -1.80
N VAL A 417 -5.15 9.82 -3.00
CA VAL A 417 -5.35 11.27 -3.19
C VAL A 417 -6.62 11.75 -2.52
N LEU A 418 -7.74 11.01 -2.69
CA LEU A 418 -9.01 11.36 -2.04
C LEU A 418 -8.93 11.24 -0.52
N GLY A 419 -8.27 10.20 -0.01
CA GLY A 419 -8.03 10.04 1.42
C GLY A 419 -7.22 11.20 2.01
N ALA A 420 -6.18 11.64 1.31
CA ALA A 420 -5.40 12.81 1.71
C ALA A 420 -6.27 14.09 1.74
N VAL A 421 -7.18 14.27 0.77
CA VAL A 421 -8.16 15.37 0.74
C VAL A 421 -9.13 15.28 1.92
N ILE A 422 -9.64 14.11 2.24
CA ILE A 422 -10.54 13.88 3.40
C ILE A 422 -9.83 14.26 4.71
N LEU A 423 -8.57 13.83 4.89
CA LEU A 423 -7.77 14.18 6.05
C LEU A 423 -7.55 15.70 6.15
N ALA A 424 -7.28 16.37 5.02
CA ALA A 424 -7.13 17.82 4.96
C ALA A 424 -8.44 18.56 5.30
N ALA A 425 -9.57 18.06 4.82
CA ALA A 425 -10.88 18.63 5.10
C ALA A 425 -11.24 18.56 6.60
N ILE A 426 -10.92 17.44 7.25
CA ILE A 426 -11.13 17.27 8.69
C ILE A 426 -10.16 18.15 9.48
N GLY A 427 -8.88 18.14 9.12
CA GLY A 427 -7.84 18.90 9.83
C GLY A 427 -8.02 20.42 9.78
N THR A 428 -8.76 20.92 8.81
CA THR A 428 -9.10 22.34 8.68
C THR A 428 -10.53 22.68 9.10
N GLY A 429 -11.29 21.68 9.60
CA GLY A 429 -12.66 21.89 10.08
C GLY A 429 -13.70 22.13 8.97
N ILE A 430 -13.37 21.85 7.70
CA ILE A 430 -14.33 21.89 6.58
C ILE A 430 -15.38 20.81 6.76
N HIS A 431 -14.97 19.64 7.25
CA HIS A 431 -15.84 18.54 7.68
C HIS A 431 -15.50 18.14 9.13
N SER A 432 -16.53 17.72 9.88
CA SER A 432 -16.38 17.38 11.30
C SER A 432 -15.73 16.02 11.55
N ASP A 433 -15.89 15.08 10.64
CA ASP A 433 -15.52 13.68 10.81
C ASP A 433 -15.36 12.97 9.44
N PHE A 434 -14.91 11.71 9.50
CA PHE A 434 -14.67 10.90 8.31
C PHE A 434 -15.93 10.57 7.51
N GLU A 435 -17.08 10.34 8.19
CA GLU A 435 -18.32 9.95 7.52
C GLU A 435 -18.90 11.12 6.72
N THR A 436 -18.92 12.31 7.32
CA THR A 436 -19.39 13.53 6.64
C THR A 436 -18.47 13.92 5.49
N ALA A 437 -17.14 13.87 5.69
CA ALA A 437 -16.17 14.18 4.65
C ALA A 437 -16.26 13.18 3.48
N HIS A 438 -16.31 11.89 3.79
CA HIS A 438 -16.41 10.84 2.78
C HIS A 438 -17.72 10.95 1.98
N THR A 439 -18.87 11.14 2.65
CA THR A 439 -20.18 11.29 1.99
C THR A 439 -20.19 12.48 1.02
N ALA A 440 -19.55 13.59 1.39
CA ALA A 440 -19.46 14.77 0.54
C ALA A 440 -18.53 14.58 -0.67
N LEU A 441 -17.35 13.96 -0.45
CA LEU A 441 -16.23 13.98 -1.39
C LEU A 441 -16.11 12.72 -2.24
N ALA A 442 -16.53 11.54 -1.76
CA ALA A 442 -16.44 10.30 -2.52
C ALA A 442 -17.65 10.10 -3.45
N LYS A 443 -17.36 9.68 -4.67
CA LYS A 443 -18.37 9.31 -5.66
C LYS A 443 -18.06 7.91 -6.19
N TYR A 444 -19.11 7.07 -6.29
CA TYR A 444 -19.00 5.70 -6.76
C TYR A 444 -19.73 5.51 -8.10
N SER A 445 -19.21 4.55 -8.87
CA SER A 445 -19.88 4.03 -10.07
C SER A 445 -21.04 3.09 -9.69
N ASP A 446 -21.68 2.55 -10.72
CA ASP A 446 -22.62 1.44 -10.56
C ASP A 446 -21.95 0.20 -9.94
N ASP A 447 -22.73 -0.62 -9.25
CA ASP A 447 -22.26 -1.83 -8.60
C ASP A 447 -22.09 -2.97 -9.61
N TYR A 448 -21.05 -3.80 -9.36
CA TYR A 448 -20.82 -5.07 -10.06
C TYR A 448 -21.36 -6.20 -9.16
N TYR A 449 -22.28 -6.98 -9.69
CA TYR A 449 -22.87 -8.13 -9.01
C TYR A 449 -22.22 -9.42 -9.47
N PRO A 450 -21.94 -10.38 -8.58
CA PRO A 450 -21.43 -11.69 -8.98
C PRO A 450 -22.46 -12.45 -9.82
N ASP A 451 -22.01 -13.11 -10.88
CA ASP A 451 -22.79 -14.14 -11.56
C ASP A 451 -22.78 -15.42 -10.71
N ALA A 452 -23.94 -15.88 -10.27
CA ALA A 452 -24.05 -17.00 -9.33
C ALA A 452 -23.44 -18.31 -9.88
N LYS A 453 -23.59 -18.56 -11.19
CA LYS A 453 -23.04 -19.79 -11.81
C LYS A 453 -21.51 -19.74 -11.88
N GLU A 454 -20.95 -18.58 -12.27
CA GLU A 454 -19.49 -18.41 -12.28
C GLU A 454 -18.93 -18.44 -10.86
N ALA A 455 -19.60 -17.83 -9.89
CA ALA A 455 -19.19 -17.84 -8.48
C ALA A 455 -19.11 -19.25 -7.89
N ASP A 456 -20.06 -20.13 -8.19
CA ASP A 456 -20.05 -21.55 -7.76
C ASP A 456 -18.82 -22.28 -8.34
N VAL A 457 -18.52 -22.07 -9.63
CA VAL A 457 -17.34 -22.65 -10.27
C VAL A 457 -16.05 -22.13 -9.63
N TYR A 458 -15.97 -20.81 -9.44
CA TYR A 458 -14.79 -20.18 -8.83
C TYR A 458 -14.59 -20.60 -7.36
N SER A 459 -15.67 -20.84 -6.62
CA SER A 459 -15.58 -21.37 -5.26
C SER A 459 -14.89 -22.73 -5.23
N SER A 460 -15.24 -23.63 -6.17
CA SER A 460 -14.59 -24.93 -6.30
C SER A 460 -13.11 -24.82 -6.70
N ILE A 461 -12.78 -23.90 -7.60
CA ILE A 461 -11.40 -23.65 -8.05
C ILE A 461 -10.58 -23.03 -6.91
N PHE A 462 -11.19 -22.19 -6.07
CA PHE A 462 -10.50 -21.56 -4.95
C PHE A 462 -10.00 -22.60 -3.92
N GLU A 463 -10.72 -23.70 -3.68
CA GLU A 463 -10.22 -24.79 -2.85
C GLU A 463 -8.96 -25.41 -3.45
N ILE A 464 -8.96 -25.69 -4.78
CA ILE A 464 -7.77 -26.18 -5.49
C ILE A 464 -6.62 -25.17 -5.43
N TYR A 465 -6.93 -23.87 -5.53
CA TYR A 465 -5.92 -22.79 -5.42
C TYR A 465 -5.19 -22.83 -4.07
N LYS A 466 -5.91 -23.01 -2.96
CA LYS A 466 -5.32 -23.12 -1.63
C LYS A 466 -4.39 -24.34 -1.51
N ASP A 467 -4.84 -25.48 -2.02
CA ASP A 467 -4.03 -26.71 -2.03
C ASP A 467 -2.78 -26.56 -2.90
N ALA A 468 -2.92 -25.90 -4.05
CA ALA A 468 -1.83 -25.65 -4.98
C ALA A 468 -0.72 -24.75 -4.37
N ILE A 469 -1.08 -23.69 -3.66
CA ILE A 469 -0.10 -22.85 -2.95
C ILE A 469 0.67 -23.67 -1.91
N ASN A 470 -0.03 -24.47 -1.11
CA ASN A 470 0.60 -25.30 -0.08
C ASN A 470 1.56 -26.31 -0.70
N ALA A 471 1.16 -26.99 -1.77
CA ALA A 471 2.01 -27.93 -2.48
C ALA A 471 3.22 -27.26 -3.17
N ASN A 472 3.05 -26.04 -3.67
CA ASN A 472 4.11 -25.29 -4.35
C ASN A 472 5.14 -24.69 -3.40
N ALA A 473 4.84 -24.54 -2.11
CA ALA A 473 5.71 -23.85 -1.16
C ALA A 473 7.08 -24.52 -0.97
N ASP A 474 7.10 -25.85 -0.77
CA ASP A 474 8.34 -26.61 -0.65
C ASP A 474 9.12 -26.67 -1.97
N LEU A 475 8.42 -26.87 -3.10
CA LEU A 475 9.05 -26.88 -4.43
C LEU A 475 9.71 -25.55 -4.75
N SER A 476 9.04 -24.43 -4.46
CA SER A 476 9.57 -23.08 -4.66
C SER A 476 10.83 -22.84 -3.84
N LYS A 477 10.82 -23.23 -2.55
CA LYS A 477 11.96 -23.08 -1.66
C LYS A 477 13.17 -23.88 -2.18
N ARG A 478 12.97 -25.13 -2.54
CA ARG A 478 14.04 -25.99 -3.06
C ARG A 478 14.65 -25.48 -4.37
N LEU A 479 13.82 -24.93 -5.26
CA LEU A 479 14.30 -24.33 -6.51
C LEU A 479 15.15 -23.08 -6.25
N ILE A 480 14.77 -22.24 -5.28
CA ILE A 480 15.55 -21.06 -4.90
C ILE A 480 16.91 -21.47 -4.34
N GLU A 481 16.93 -22.43 -3.40
CA GLU A 481 18.16 -22.94 -2.78
C GLU A 481 19.14 -23.51 -3.82
N LEU A 482 18.65 -24.19 -4.86
CA LEU A 482 19.50 -24.70 -5.95
C LEU A 482 20.05 -23.58 -6.83
N ASN A 483 19.26 -22.55 -7.16
CA ASN A 483 19.71 -21.44 -7.99
C ASN A 483 20.75 -20.55 -7.28
N GLU A 484 20.63 -20.38 -5.97
CA GLU A 484 21.64 -19.68 -5.16
C GLU A 484 22.99 -20.40 -5.13
N PHE A 485 23.01 -21.72 -5.26
CA PHE A 485 24.25 -22.51 -5.35
C PHE A 485 25.00 -22.31 -6.68
N GLU A 486 24.31 -22.03 -7.79
CA GLU A 486 24.93 -21.80 -9.11
C GLU A 486 25.51 -20.40 -9.26
N GLU A 487 25.00 -19.38 -8.55
CA GLU A 487 25.59 -18.04 -8.57
C GLU A 487 26.89 -17.88 -7.75
N ILE A 488 27.26 -18.89 -6.95
CA ILE A 488 28.47 -18.92 -6.11
C ILE A 488 29.63 -19.63 -6.81
N GLN A 489 29.45 -20.29 -7.95
CA GLN A 489 30.48 -20.92 -8.78
C GLN A 489 30.82 -20.03 -9.97
#